data_c21c56a207361ec96f68cccfa8da4565
#
_entry.id   c21c56a207361ec96f68cccfa8da4565
#
_cell.length_a   1.000
_cell.length_b   1.000
_cell.length_c   1.000
_cell.angle_alpha   90.00
_cell.angle_beta   90.00
_cell.angle_gamma   90.00
#
_symmetry.space_group_name_H-M   'P 1'
#
loop_
_entity.id
_entity.type
_entity.pdbx_description
1 polymer ?
#
loop_
_entity_poly.entity_id
_entity_poly.type
_entity_poly.pdbx_seq_one_letter_code
_entity_poly.pdbx_strand_id
1 'polypeptide(L)'
;MSTRYHIDFKRYYDHLCDVRMQFVADMDAPSLSMVTWIAGSYLIREFAKNITKVIYTIDGIDYRATKSEKHTFRLDHAKSGDAVCVQYEVYCYDLSVRTAFVDSQRIFGNFSSLLLLINHDKYAAAHVSLHIPTAFIHQHPDCMIACGLSHTLTKHSDGWVYDLAPLPAFDYLDYPFEIGTQDVFDFAVTDRDGQVISHRSFIAGRHQSDLGRLQNDLQKICQAYVDWLGSTPFADYTFMTMVTGNDYGGLEHINSTALVSPRTDLPSIAEPAMQSSDYQRYLGLCSHEYFHAWWVKTVKPDVMMDNSLIDEAYTPLL
;
A
#
# COMPACT_ATOMS: atom_id res chain seq x y z
N MET A 1 23.22 8.44 -0.70
CA MET A 1 22.89 7.84 -2.02
C MET A 1 21.51 7.27 -1.93
N SER A 2 20.73 7.17 -3.03
CA SER A 2 19.35 6.69 -2.95
C SER A 2 19.27 5.17 -3.14
N THR A 3 18.40 4.53 -2.38
CA THR A 3 18.04 3.10 -2.57
C THR A 3 17.05 2.98 -3.72
N ARG A 4 17.19 1.95 -4.55
CA ARG A 4 16.25 1.66 -5.63
C ARG A 4 15.63 0.30 -5.41
N TYR A 5 14.29 0.25 -5.48
CA TYR A 5 13.51 -0.98 -5.46
C TYR A 5 12.83 -1.19 -6.80
N HIS A 6 12.97 -2.37 -7.35
CA HIS A 6 12.23 -2.83 -8.51
C HIS A 6 11.46 -4.09 -8.12
N ILE A 7 10.12 -4.01 -8.18
CA ILE A 7 9.21 -5.09 -7.82
C ILE A 7 8.60 -5.65 -9.10
N ASP A 8 8.88 -6.92 -9.39
CA ASP A 8 8.45 -7.60 -10.61
C ASP A 8 7.36 -8.62 -10.30
N PHE A 9 6.23 -8.51 -10.99
CA PHE A 9 5.07 -9.38 -10.83
C PHE A 9 4.96 -10.45 -11.92
N LYS A 10 6.06 -10.81 -12.61
CA LYS A 10 6.04 -11.88 -13.64
C LYS A 10 5.50 -13.20 -13.14
N ARG A 11 5.62 -13.47 -11.85
CA ARG A 11 5.20 -14.73 -11.21
C ARG A 11 3.85 -14.61 -10.49
N TYR A 12 2.97 -13.74 -10.98
CA TYR A 12 1.65 -13.49 -10.36
C TYR A 12 0.76 -14.73 -10.26
N TYR A 13 0.90 -15.70 -11.18
CA TYR A 13 0.20 -16.99 -11.09
C TYR A 13 0.70 -17.88 -9.94
N ASP A 14 1.96 -17.71 -9.53
CA ASP A 14 2.55 -18.42 -8.41
C ASP A 14 2.33 -17.66 -7.09
N HIS A 15 1.61 -16.54 -7.13
CA HIS A 15 1.43 -15.62 -5.99
C HIS A 15 2.75 -15.07 -5.45
N LEU A 16 3.74 -14.86 -6.32
CA LEU A 16 5.06 -14.39 -5.95
C LEU A 16 5.37 -13.06 -6.64
N CYS A 17 6.04 -12.18 -5.92
CA CYS A 17 6.77 -11.08 -6.52
C CYS A 17 8.27 -11.20 -6.27
N ASP A 18 9.06 -10.79 -7.26
CA ASP A 18 10.51 -10.73 -7.18
C ASP A 18 10.92 -9.27 -6.90
N VAL A 19 11.66 -9.04 -5.84
CA VAL A 19 12.13 -7.71 -5.46
C VAL A 19 13.63 -7.62 -5.65
N ARG A 20 14.07 -6.58 -6.38
CA ARG A 20 15.46 -6.19 -6.49
C ARG A 20 15.67 -4.86 -5.79
N MET A 21 16.56 -4.84 -4.81
CA MET A 21 16.97 -3.67 -4.06
C MET A 21 18.43 -3.33 -4.37
N GLN A 22 18.72 -2.10 -4.72
CA GLN A 22 20.07 -1.63 -5.04
C GLN A 22 20.43 -0.42 -4.19
N PHE A 23 21.61 -0.45 -3.59
CA PHE A 23 22.15 0.65 -2.79
C PHE A 23 23.68 0.57 -2.72
N VAL A 24 24.31 1.63 -2.22
CA VAL A 24 25.73 1.59 -1.86
C VAL A 24 25.81 1.46 -0.35
N ALA A 25 26.53 0.44 0.13
CA ALA A 25 26.74 0.24 1.55
C ALA A 25 27.58 1.39 2.14
N ASP A 26 27.15 1.98 3.23
CA ASP A 26 27.86 3.05 3.95
C ASP A 26 28.58 2.53 5.19
N MET A 27 28.40 1.24 5.50
CA MET A 27 29.07 0.54 6.58
C MET A 27 29.35 -0.92 6.21
N ASP A 28 30.20 -1.57 6.99
CA ASP A 28 30.49 -3.01 6.88
C ASP A 28 29.30 -3.85 7.38
N ALA A 29 28.99 -4.92 6.68
CA ALA A 29 27.96 -5.90 7.03
C ALA A 29 26.60 -5.27 7.41
N PRO A 30 26.01 -4.41 6.56
CA PRO A 30 24.72 -3.78 6.85
C PRO A 30 23.64 -4.83 7.05
N SER A 31 22.65 -4.50 7.88
CA SER A 31 21.45 -5.34 8.09
C SER A 31 20.23 -4.74 7.45
N LEU A 32 19.41 -5.59 6.87
CA LEU A 32 18.12 -5.26 6.27
C LEU A 32 17.01 -5.86 7.11
N SER A 33 15.93 -5.12 7.36
CA SER A 33 14.76 -5.66 8.07
C SER A 33 13.47 -5.34 7.35
N MET A 34 12.53 -6.25 7.45
CA MET A 34 11.13 -5.99 7.18
C MET A 34 10.44 -5.61 8.48
N VAL A 35 9.54 -4.62 8.44
CA VAL A 35 8.71 -4.30 9.60
C VAL A 35 7.83 -5.50 9.97
N THR A 36 7.42 -5.61 11.22
CA THR A 36 6.59 -6.72 11.71
C THR A 36 5.17 -6.28 12.04
N TRP A 37 4.98 -4.99 12.17
CA TRP A 37 3.74 -4.35 12.57
C TRP A 37 3.46 -3.12 11.71
N ILE A 38 2.23 -2.67 11.66
CA ILE A 38 1.80 -1.40 11.05
C ILE A 38 0.87 -0.68 12.01
N ALA A 39 0.94 0.65 12.05
CA ALA A 39 0.03 1.46 12.86
C ALA A 39 -1.43 1.17 12.47
N GLY A 40 -2.31 0.99 13.44
CA GLY A 40 -3.69 0.56 13.25
C GLY A 40 -3.90 -0.97 13.23
N SER A 41 -2.83 -1.78 13.25
CA SER A 41 -2.96 -3.22 13.43
C SER A 41 -2.95 -3.60 14.91
N TYR A 42 -3.89 -4.46 15.30
CA TYR A 42 -3.94 -5.01 16.68
C TYR A 42 -3.05 -6.24 16.89
N LEU A 43 -2.27 -6.64 15.88
CA LEU A 43 -1.44 -7.84 15.92
C LEU A 43 -0.13 -7.62 15.19
N ILE A 44 0.94 -8.23 15.70
CA ILE A 44 2.18 -8.45 14.94
C ILE A 44 1.86 -9.33 13.73
N ARG A 45 2.29 -8.93 12.55
CA ARG A 45 1.99 -9.61 11.28
C ARG A 45 3.10 -10.54 10.81
N GLU A 46 4.32 -10.35 11.32
CA GLU A 46 5.49 -11.16 10.93
C GLU A 46 5.65 -11.26 9.39
N PHE A 47 5.60 -10.13 8.68
CA PHE A 47 5.60 -10.08 7.21
C PHE A 47 6.78 -10.84 6.59
N ALA A 48 7.95 -10.83 7.24
CA ALA A 48 9.15 -11.54 6.78
C ALA A 48 9.01 -13.06 6.71
N LYS A 49 7.93 -13.66 7.25
CA LYS A 49 7.60 -15.07 7.06
C LYS A 49 7.38 -15.44 5.59
N ASN A 50 6.95 -14.47 4.80
CA ASN A 50 6.65 -14.61 3.38
C ASN A 50 7.89 -14.46 2.47
N ILE A 51 9.04 -14.06 3.03
CA ILE A 51 10.31 -14.00 2.27
C ILE A 51 10.90 -15.41 2.18
N THR A 52 11.07 -15.91 0.95
CA THR A 52 11.53 -17.26 0.73
C THR A 52 13.05 -17.35 0.51
N LYS A 53 13.69 -16.27 -0.02
CA LYS A 53 15.07 -16.28 -0.43
C LYS A 53 15.64 -14.86 -0.41
N VAL A 54 16.80 -14.67 0.22
CA VAL A 54 17.53 -13.40 0.18
C VAL A 54 18.96 -13.67 -0.28
N ILE A 55 19.31 -13.18 -1.47
CA ILE A 55 20.65 -13.25 -2.07
C ILE A 55 21.09 -11.82 -2.33
N TYR A 56 22.37 -11.55 -2.21
CA TYR A 56 22.95 -10.27 -2.60
C TYR A 56 24.22 -10.47 -3.44
N THR A 57 24.43 -9.57 -4.39
CA THR A 57 25.55 -9.59 -5.34
C THR A 57 26.44 -8.39 -5.06
N ILE A 58 27.76 -8.62 -4.98
CA ILE A 58 28.79 -7.59 -4.92
C ILE A 58 29.84 -7.96 -5.97
N ASP A 59 30.19 -7.05 -6.87
CA ASP A 59 31.18 -7.25 -7.94
C ASP A 59 30.94 -8.54 -8.78
N GLY A 60 29.67 -8.87 -9.00
CA GLY A 60 29.28 -10.07 -9.77
C GLY A 60 29.33 -11.39 -9.01
N ILE A 61 29.64 -11.38 -7.71
CA ILE A 61 29.67 -12.56 -6.85
C ILE A 61 28.41 -12.57 -5.98
N ASP A 62 27.71 -13.72 -6.01
CA ASP A 62 26.49 -13.91 -5.23
C ASP A 62 26.79 -14.48 -3.84
N TYR A 63 26.15 -13.93 -2.85
CA TYR A 63 26.19 -14.34 -1.45
C TYR A 63 24.77 -14.54 -0.93
N ARG A 64 24.62 -15.46 0.02
CA ARG A 64 23.36 -15.60 0.75
C ARG A 64 23.39 -14.72 1.99
N ALA A 65 22.33 -13.95 2.22
CA ALA A 65 22.18 -13.17 3.44
C ALA A 65 21.98 -14.09 4.67
N THR A 66 22.59 -13.75 5.78
CA THR A 66 22.41 -14.46 7.06
C THR A 66 21.16 -13.94 7.76
N LYS A 67 20.19 -14.82 7.99
CA LYS A 67 18.99 -14.49 8.78
C LYS A 67 19.40 -14.42 10.25
N SER A 68 19.60 -13.20 10.78
CA SER A 68 20.04 -12.97 12.16
C SER A 68 18.87 -12.96 13.16
N GLU A 69 17.69 -12.54 12.71
CA GLU A 69 16.44 -12.51 13.48
C GLU A 69 15.26 -12.92 12.58
N LYS A 70 14.06 -13.03 13.13
CA LYS A 70 12.87 -13.42 12.36
C LYS A 70 12.65 -12.54 11.12
N HIS A 71 12.94 -11.25 11.25
CA HIS A 71 12.66 -10.21 10.25
C HIS A 71 13.92 -9.52 9.73
N THR A 72 15.14 -9.93 10.17
CA THR A 72 16.41 -9.25 9.87
C THR A 72 17.38 -10.17 9.11
N PHE A 73 17.98 -9.61 8.07
CA PHE A 73 18.96 -10.27 7.19
C PHE A 73 20.25 -9.45 7.15
N ARG A 74 21.39 -10.08 7.50
CA ARG A 74 22.70 -9.42 7.51
C ARG A 74 23.48 -9.80 6.27
N LEU A 75 24.17 -8.80 5.68
CA LEU A 75 24.98 -8.93 4.47
C LEU A 75 26.47 -9.01 4.86
N ASP A 76 26.89 -10.17 5.40
CA ASP A 76 28.17 -10.38 6.08
C ASP A 76 29.41 -10.02 5.25
N HIS A 77 29.33 -10.09 3.92
CA HIS A 77 30.45 -9.83 3.02
C HIS A 77 30.47 -8.40 2.46
N ALA A 78 29.41 -7.62 2.66
CA ALA A 78 29.36 -6.25 2.17
C ALA A 78 30.25 -5.32 3.02
N LYS A 79 30.98 -4.46 2.34
CA LYS A 79 31.85 -3.43 2.94
C LYS A 79 31.36 -2.05 2.61
N SER A 80 31.72 -1.08 3.44
CA SER A 80 31.47 0.33 3.15
C SER A 80 32.04 0.71 1.78
N GLY A 81 31.21 1.30 0.92
CA GLY A 81 31.51 1.68 -0.46
C GLY A 81 31.06 0.67 -1.51
N ASP A 82 30.71 -0.56 -1.14
CA ASP A 82 30.26 -1.57 -2.09
C ASP A 82 28.91 -1.21 -2.73
N ALA A 83 28.81 -1.41 -4.05
CA ALA A 83 27.53 -1.40 -4.75
C ALA A 83 26.84 -2.76 -4.56
N VAL A 84 25.79 -2.78 -3.77
CA VAL A 84 25.07 -4.00 -3.39
C VAL A 84 23.76 -4.11 -4.15
N CYS A 85 23.53 -5.29 -4.75
CA CYS A 85 22.25 -5.67 -5.34
C CYS A 85 21.65 -6.83 -4.57
N VAL A 86 20.58 -6.60 -3.82
CA VAL A 86 19.84 -7.63 -3.08
C VAL A 86 18.66 -8.10 -3.89
N GLN A 87 18.41 -9.41 -3.94
CA GLN A 87 17.27 -10.03 -4.59
C GLN A 87 16.57 -10.96 -3.60
N TYR A 88 15.24 -10.83 -3.52
CA TYR A 88 14.41 -11.68 -2.69
C TYR A 88 13.04 -11.89 -3.30
N GLU A 89 12.39 -12.97 -2.89
CA GLU A 89 11.06 -13.36 -3.32
C GLU A 89 10.09 -13.17 -2.14
N VAL A 90 8.91 -12.64 -2.42
CA VAL A 90 7.83 -12.49 -1.44
C VAL A 90 6.61 -13.27 -1.90
N TYR A 91 6.10 -14.16 -1.03
CA TYR A 91 4.83 -14.83 -1.25
C TYR A 91 3.68 -13.91 -0.87
N CYS A 92 2.79 -13.63 -1.83
CA CYS A 92 1.75 -12.60 -1.76
C CYS A 92 0.36 -13.23 -1.97
N TYR A 93 -0.12 -14.02 -1.02
CA TYR A 93 -1.44 -14.66 -1.11
C TYR A 93 -2.19 -14.60 0.24
N ASP A 94 -2.22 -13.40 0.82
CA ASP A 94 -2.97 -13.11 2.04
C ASP A 94 -3.99 -12.00 1.72
N LEU A 95 -5.26 -12.37 1.55
CA LEU A 95 -6.34 -11.43 1.24
C LEU A 95 -6.67 -10.59 2.47
N SER A 96 -5.97 -9.47 2.58
CA SER A 96 -6.10 -8.53 3.69
C SER A 96 -5.73 -7.13 3.21
N VAL A 97 -6.34 -6.11 3.77
CA VAL A 97 -5.93 -4.70 3.57
C VAL A 97 -4.54 -4.39 4.15
N ARG A 98 -3.92 -5.32 4.90
CA ARG A 98 -2.67 -5.12 5.66
C ARG A 98 -1.45 -5.82 5.07
N THR A 99 -1.62 -6.65 4.05
CA THR A 99 -0.58 -7.53 3.50
C THR A 99 -0.39 -7.30 2.01
N ALA A 100 0.02 -8.34 1.28
CA ALA A 100 0.04 -8.35 -0.18
C ALA A 100 -0.75 -9.54 -0.71
N PHE A 101 -1.53 -9.30 -1.77
CA PHE A 101 -2.30 -10.31 -2.46
C PHE A 101 -2.11 -10.17 -3.98
N VAL A 102 -1.57 -11.19 -4.59
CA VAL A 102 -1.25 -11.22 -6.02
C VAL A 102 -1.83 -12.49 -6.63
N ASP A 103 -2.67 -12.35 -7.66
CA ASP A 103 -3.22 -13.45 -8.43
C ASP A 103 -3.45 -13.05 -9.90
N SER A 104 -4.19 -13.87 -10.64
CA SER A 104 -4.52 -13.60 -12.05
C SER A 104 -5.51 -12.45 -12.26
N GLN A 105 -6.11 -11.91 -11.21
CA GLN A 105 -7.13 -10.86 -11.31
C GLN A 105 -6.62 -9.51 -10.80
N ARG A 106 -5.73 -9.50 -9.80
CA ARG A 106 -5.29 -8.28 -9.12
C ARG A 106 -3.88 -8.43 -8.53
N ILE A 107 -3.23 -7.29 -8.40
CA ILE A 107 -1.95 -7.13 -7.71
C ILE A 107 -2.16 -6.05 -6.67
N PHE A 108 -2.27 -6.46 -5.40
CA PHE A 108 -2.41 -5.55 -4.26
C PHE A 108 -1.20 -5.69 -3.34
N GLY A 109 -0.69 -4.58 -2.83
CA GLY A 109 0.41 -4.60 -1.88
C GLY A 109 0.45 -3.41 -0.94
N ASN A 110 0.79 -3.71 0.32
CA ASN A 110 1.36 -2.75 1.24
C ASN A 110 2.88 -2.91 1.22
N PHE A 111 3.62 -1.82 1.07
CA PHE A 111 5.09 -1.87 1.04
C PHE A 111 5.69 -2.38 2.35
N SER A 112 4.96 -2.30 3.47
CA SER A 112 5.33 -2.93 4.75
C SER A 112 5.52 -4.45 4.64
N SER A 113 4.83 -5.11 3.71
CA SER A 113 4.95 -6.55 3.44
C SER A 113 5.85 -6.89 2.25
N LEU A 114 6.43 -5.89 1.57
CA LEU A 114 7.23 -6.06 0.36
C LEU A 114 8.67 -5.55 0.49
N LEU A 115 8.93 -4.49 1.26
CA LEU A 115 10.23 -3.84 1.30
C LEU A 115 11.08 -4.29 2.50
N LEU A 116 12.32 -4.66 2.21
CA LEU A 116 13.39 -4.71 3.20
C LEU A 116 14.01 -3.31 3.32
N LEU A 117 14.14 -2.80 4.53
CA LEU A 117 14.73 -1.49 4.82
C LEU A 117 16.14 -1.66 5.36
N ILE A 118 17.03 -0.72 5.04
CA ILE A 118 18.36 -0.64 5.66
C ILE A 118 18.18 -0.17 7.11
N ASN A 119 18.58 -1.00 8.09
CA ASN A 119 18.26 -0.76 9.51
C ASN A 119 18.73 0.57 10.05
N HIS A 120 19.95 0.98 9.68
CA HIS A 120 20.56 2.23 10.18
C HIS A 120 20.22 3.46 9.32
N ASP A 121 19.61 3.27 8.12
CA ASP A 121 19.27 4.35 7.19
C ASP A 121 17.90 4.12 6.50
N LYS A 122 16.90 3.77 7.28
CA LYS A 122 15.53 3.53 6.78
C LYS A 122 14.86 4.77 6.17
N TYR A 123 15.36 5.96 6.51
CA TYR A 123 14.89 7.24 5.97
C TYR A 123 15.71 7.75 4.78
N ALA A 124 16.68 6.96 4.28
CA ALA A 124 17.35 7.31 3.03
C ALA A 124 16.35 7.45 1.87
N ALA A 125 16.62 8.39 0.98
CA ALA A 125 15.82 8.58 -0.22
C ALA A 125 15.76 7.28 -1.04
N ALA A 126 14.57 6.91 -1.46
CA ALA A 126 14.34 5.70 -2.24
C ALA A 126 13.50 5.97 -3.48
N HIS A 127 13.62 5.08 -4.45
CA HIS A 127 12.79 5.02 -5.65
C HIS A 127 12.19 3.62 -5.75
N VAL A 128 10.89 3.53 -5.95
CA VAL A 128 10.17 2.26 -6.14
C VAL A 128 9.56 2.23 -7.53
N SER A 129 9.82 1.15 -8.26
CA SER A 129 9.18 0.84 -9.54
C SER A 129 8.46 -0.51 -9.48
N LEU A 130 7.27 -0.57 -10.09
CA LEU A 130 6.41 -1.76 -10.15
C LEU A 130 6.34 -2.23 -11.61
N HIS A 131 6.81 -3.42 -11.90
CA HIS A 131 6.77 -4.02 -13.24
C HIS A 131 5.59 -4.98 -13.36
N ILE A 132 4.70 -4.70 -14.30
CA ILE A 132 3.52 -5.48 -14.63
C ILE A 132 3.77 -6.20 -15.96
N PRO A 133 3.79 -7.54 -16.00
CA PRO A 133 4.14 -8.27 -17.19
C PRO A 133 3.09 -8.17 -18.29
N THR A 134 3.51 -8.24 -19.55
CA THR A 134 2.62 -8.21 -20.72
C THR A 134 1.50 -9.23 -20.64
N ALA A 135 1.76 -10.41 -20.08
CA ALA A 135 0.73 -11.46 -19.91
C ALA A 135 -0.44 -11.01 -19.02
N PHE A 136 -0.18 -10.27 -17.94
CA PHE A 136 -1.23 -9.70 -17.09
C PHE A 136 -2.00 -8.60 -17.82
N ILE A 137 -1.28 -7.71 -18.51
CA ILE A 137 -1.88 -6.60 -19.27
C ILE A 137 -2.80 -7.12 -20.38
N HIS A 138 -2.41 -8.20 -21.08
CA HIS A 138 -3.25 -8.81 -22.12
C HIS A 138 -4.56 -9.39 -21.55
N GLN A 139 -4.54 -9.90 -20.33
CA GLN A 139 -5.75 -10.38 -19.65
C GLN A 139 -6.61 -9.23 -19.11
N HIS A 140 -5.98 -8.11 -18.77
CA HIS A 140 -6.58 -6.93 -18.17
C HIS A 140 -6.16 -5.66 -18.94
N PRO A 141 -6.65 -5.47 -20.18
CA PRO A 141 -6.21 -4.36 -21.05
C PRO A 141 -6.55 -2.98 -20.44
N ASP A 142 -7.58 -2.91 -19.60
CA ASP A 142 -8.01 -1.70 -18.89
C ASP A 142 -7.46 -1.63 -17.45
N CYS A 143 -6.42 -2.42 -17.13
CA CYS A 143 -5.83 -2.35 -15.79
C CYS A 143 -5.18 -0.99 -15.55
N MET A 144 -5.32 -0.53 -14.33
CA MET A 144 -4.76 0.73 -13.85
C MET A 144 -4.22 0.56 -12.43
N ILE A 145 -3.43 1.52 -11.98
CA ILE A 145 -2.95 1.57 -10.61
C ILE A 145 -3.82 2.53 -9.78
N ALA A 146 -4.28 2.05 -8.63
CA ALA A 146 -4.78 2.85 -7.53
C ALA A 146 -3.64 3.02 -6.52
N CYS A 147 -3.28 4.23 -6.17
CA CYS A 147 -2.25 4.55 -5.18
C CYS A 147 -2.39 6.03 -4.77
N GLY A 148 -2.13 6.32 -3.50
CA GLY A 148 -2.08 7.71 -3.01
C GLY A 148 -0.81 8.48 -3.44
N LEU A 149 0.19 7.80 -4.03
CA LEU A 149 1.39 8.43 -4.58
C LEU A 149 1.22 8.78 -6.05
N SER A 150 1.76 9.94 -6.44
CA SER A 150 1.94 10.25 -7.83
C SER A 150 2.93 9.29 -8.49
N HIS A 151 2.68 8.96 -9.75
CA HIS A 151 3.46 7.98 -10.50
C HIS A 151 3.50 8.32 -11.98
N THR A 152 4.48 7.76 -12.67
CA THR A 152 4.57 7.79 -14.13
C THR A 152 4.50 6.37 -14.68
N LEU A 153 3.81 6.21 -15.82
CA LEU A 153 3.70 4.94 -16.52
C LEU A 153 4.61 4.94 -17.75
N THR A 154 5.54 3.99 -17.80
CA THR A 154 6.33 3.69 -18.99
C THR A 154 5.94 2.33 -19.55
N LYS A 155 5.64 2.28 -20.85
CA LYS A 155 5.26 1.03 -21.54
C LYS A 155 6.47 0.47 -22.30
N HIS A 156 6.81 -0.78 -21.99
CA HIS A 156 7.90 -1.53 -22.61
C HIS A 156 7.35 -2.76 -23.37
N SER A 157 8.20 -3.42 -24.14
CA SER A 157 7.84 -4.63 -24.89
C SER A 157 7.50 -5.82 -23.98
N ASP A 158 8.06 -5.86 -22.77
CA ASP A 158 7.88 -6.94 -21.78
C ASP A 158 6.85 -6.61 -20.70
N GLY A 159 6.32 -5.39 -20.69
CA GLY A 159 5.31 -4.99 -19.71
C GLY A 159 5.20 -3.48 -19.49
N TRP A 160 4.50 -3.11 -18.45
CA TRP A 160 4.37 -1.73 -17.98
C TRP A 160 5.15 -1.52 -16.70
N VAL A 161 5.79 -0.36 -16.57
CA VAL A 161 6.49 0.05 -15.35
C VAL A 161 5.83 1.30 -14.80
N TYR A 162 5.36 1.21 -13.56
CA TYR A 162 4.94 2.36 -12.77
C TYR A 162 6.09 2.80 -11.89
N ASP A 163 6.64 3.98 -12.16
CA ASP A 163 7.65 4.62 -11.31
C ASP A 163 6.95 5.56 -10.33
N LEU A 164 7.03 5.26 -9.04
CA LEU A 164 6.40 6.04 -7.98
C LEU A 164 7.26 7.25 -7.64
N ALA A 165 6.62 8.31 -7.16
CA ALA A 165 7.32 9.51 -6.68
C ALA A 165 8.35 9.14 -5.60
N PRO A 166 9.58 9.70 -5.65
CA PRO A 166 10.63 9.37 -4.70
C PRO A 166 10.28 9.85 -3.29
N LEU A 167 10.49 8.98 -2.30
CA LEU A 167 10.28 9.23 -0.88
C LEU A 167 11.44 8.62 -0.05
N PRO A 168 11.57 8.96 1.24
CA PRO A 168 12.29 8.13 2.18
C PRO A 168 11.74 6.69 2.18
N ALA A 169 12.61 5.68 2.25
CA ALA A 169 12.22 4.28 2.13
C ALA A 169 11.14 3.87 3.15
N PHE A 170 11.22 4.41 4.37
CA PHE A 170 10.26 4.14 5.43
C PHE A 170 8.87 4.74 5.14
N ASP A 171 8.80 5.87 4.44
CA ASP A 171 7.54 6.55 4.17
C ASP A 171 6.67 5.81 3.15
N TYR A 172 7.29 5.00 2.25
CA TYR A 172 6.52 4.13 1.33
C TYR A 172 5.59 3.16 2.07
N LEU A 173 5.91 2.79 3.32
CA LEU A 173 5.10 1.85 4.10
C LEU A 173 3.67 2.33 4.34
N ASP A 174 3.42 3.64 4.18
CA ASP A 174 2.09 4.24 4.34
C ASP A 174 1.37 4.51 2.99
N TYR A 175 1.80 3.85 1.91
CA TYR A 175 1.20 4.02 0.58
C TYR A 175 0.90 2.65 -0.07
N PRO A 176 -0.26 2.06 0.19
CA PRO A 176 -0.66 0.84 -0.50
C PRO A 176 -0.92 1.13 -1.98
N PHE A 177 -0.89 0.07 -2.79
CA PHE A 177 -1.27 0.13 -4.19
C PHE A 177 -2.12 -1.07 -4.59
N GLU A 178 -2.96 -0.87 -5.59
CA GLU A 178 -3.69 -1.95 -6.25
C GLU A 178 -3.64 -1.76 -7.77
N ILE A 179 -3.30 -2.83 -8.50
CA ILE A 179 -3.26 -2.86 -9.96
C ILE A 179 -4.20 -3.96 -10.44
N GLY A 180 -5.11 -3.60 -11.33
CA GLY A 180 -6.10 -4.49 -11.91
C GLY A 180 -7.18 -3.72 -12.67
N THR A 181 -8.20 -4.43 -13.11
CA THR A 181 -9.40 -3.81 -13.67
C THR A 181 -10.27 -3.31 -12.52
N GLN A 182 -10.57 -2.01 -12.52
CA GLN A 182 -11.30 -1.34 -11.45
C GLN A 182 -12.31 -0.37 -12.04
N ASP A 183 -13.47 -0.25 -11.41
CA ASP A 183 -14.38 0.86 -11.67
C ASP A 183 -13.92 2.08 -10.88
N VAL A 184 -14.00 3.27 -11.49
CA VAL A 184 -13.44 4.50 -10.92
C VAL A 184 -14.46 5.63 -10.98
N PHE A 185 -14.49 6.44 -9.94
CA PHE A 185 -15.15 7.73 -9.94
C PHE A 185 -14.38 8.76 -9.13
N ASP A 186 -14.52 10.01 -9.52
CA ASP A 186 -13.87 11.15 -8.87
C ASP A 186 -14.93 12.08 -8.26
N PHE A 187 -14.59 12.72 -7.14
CA PHE A 187 -15.33 13.81 -6.56
C PHE A 187 -14.39 14.82 -5.91
N ALA A 188 -14.91 15.96 -5.49
CA ALA A 188 -14.10 16.95 -4.80
C ALA A 188 -14.87 17.53 -3.60
N VAL A 189 -14.11 17.95 -2.60
CA VAL A 189 -14.60 18.73 -1.45
C VAL A 189 -13.89 20.08 -1.41
N THR A 190 -14.45 21.04 -0.70
CA THR A 190 -13.85 22.39 -0.57
C THR A 190 -13.66 22.69 0.90
N ASP A 191 -12.46 23.12 1.27
CA ASP A 191 -12.15 23.52 2.64
C ASP A 191 -12.57 24.96 2.97
N ARG A 192 -12.36 25.38 4.21
CA ARG A 192 -12.72 26.71 4.69
C ARG A 192 -12.00 27.85 3.96
N ASP A 193 -10.81 27.58 3.40
CA ASP A 193 -10.02 28.55 2.68
C ASP A 193 -10.36 28.59 1.17
N GLY A 194 -11.33 27.77 0.75
CA GLY A 194 -11.78 27.65 -0.63
C GLY A 194 -10.89 26.75 -1.49
N GLN A 195 -9.97 25.98 -0.90
CA GLN A 195 -9.16 25.03 -1.61
C GLN A 195 -10.00 23.81 -2.00
N VAL A 196 -9.91 23.42 -3.27
CA VAL A 196 -10.58 22.23 -3.81
C VAL A 196 -9.66 21.02 -3.64
N ILE A 197 -10.12 20.02 -2.92
CA ILE A 197 -9.38 18.77 -2.65
C ILE A 197 -10.01 17.64 -3.45
N SER A 198 -9.23 17.07 -4.37
CA SER A 198 -9.67 15.97 -5.24
C SER A 198 -9.71 14.65 -4.49
N HIS A 199 -10.74 13.87 -4.74
CA HIS A 199 -10.89 12.52 -4.22
C HIS A 199 -11.13 11.56 -5.38
N ARG A 200 -10.51 10.39 -5.31
CA ARG A 200 -10.69 9.32 -6.28
C ARG A 200 -11.03 8.02 -5.57
N SER A 201 -12.02 7.31 -6.08
CA SER A 201 -12.42 6.00 -5.55
C SER A 201 -12.27 4.93 -6.62
N PHE A 202 -11.62 3.84 -6.25
CA PHE A 202 -11.41 2.65 -7.07
C PHE A 202 -12.17 1.49 -6.44
N ILE A 203 -12.95 0.77 -7.26
CA ILE A 203 -13.69 -0.41 -6.83
C ILE A 203 -13.22 -1.61 -7.64
N ALA A 204 -12.53 -2.52 -6.98
CA ALA A 204 -12.04 -3.77 -7.57
C ALA A 204 -12.97 -4.95 -7.24
N GLY A 205 -13.03 -5.93 -8.14
CA GLY A 205 -13.87 -7.11 -8.01
C GLY A 205 -15.21 -6.96 -8.74
N ARG A 206 -15.99 -8.04 -8.77
CA ARG A 206 -17.29 -8.07 -9.50
C ARG A 206 -18.41 -7.50 -8.64
N HIS A 207 -19.07 -6.45 -9.11
CA HIS A 207 -20.21 -5.82 -8.45
C HIS A 207 -21.23 -5.29 -9.47
N GLN A 208 -22.39 -4.85 -8.99
CA GLN A 208 -23.46 -4.18 -9.74
C GLN A 208 -23.90 -2.93 -8.96
N SER A 209 -22.93 -2.12 -8.57
CA SER A 209 -23.15 -0.99 -7.67
C SER A 209 -23.59 0.24 -8.43
N ASP A 210 -24.45 1.04 -7.81
CA ASP A 210 -24.76 2.41 -8.23
C ASP A 210 -23.62 3.34 -7.82
N LEU A 211 -22.63 3.49 -8.71
CA LEU A 211 -21.45 4.32 -8.45
C LEU A 211 -21.79 5.81 -8.33
N GLY A 212 -22.84 6.28 -9.03
CA GLY A 212 -23.27 7.67 -8.92
C GLY A 212 -23.84 7.98 -7.54
N ARG A 213 -24.62 7.06 -6.97
CA ARG A 213 -25.11 7.16 -5.59
C ARG A 213 -23.95 7.12 -4.59
N LEU A 214 -23.02 6.17 -4.75
CA LEU A 214 -21.87 6.05 -3.89
C LEU A 214 -20.98 7.30 -3.91
N GLN A 215 -20.72 7.84 -5.09
CA GLN A 215 -19.98 9.10 -5.27
C GLN A 215 -20.62 10.25 -4.49
N ASN A 216 -21.93 10.45 -4.63
CA ASN A 216 -22.66 11.51 -3.95
C ASN A 216 -22.62 11.36 -2.42
N ASP A 217 -22.74 10.13 -1.91
CA ASP A 217 -22.77 9.89 -0.47
C ASP A 217 -21.38 10.01 0.15
N LEU A 218 -20.32 9.50 -0.52
CA LEU A 218 -18.94 9.73 -0.09
C LEU A 218 -18.56 11.22 -0.10
N GLN A 219 -18.95 11.96 -1.14
CA GLN A 219 -18.68 13.39 -1.19
C GLN A 219 -19.30 14.12 0.01
N LYS A 220 -20.53 13.79 0.40
CA LYS A 220 -21.20 14.39 1.57
C LYS A 220 -20.45 14.08 2.87
N ILE A 221 -20.01 12.82 3.04
CA ILE A 221 -19.26 12.39 4.22
C ILE A 221 -17.94 13.16 4.30
N CYS A 222 -17.15 13.18 3.22
CA CYS A 222 -15.88 13.87 3.19
C CYS A 222 -16.03 15.38 3.39
N GLN A 223 -17.03 16.01 2.77
CA GLN A 223 -17.31 17.44 2.97
C GLN A 223 -17.67 17.73 4.42
N ALA A 224 -18.47 16.87 5.06
CA ALA A 224 -18.84 17.07 6.48
C ALA A 224 -17.62 17.05 7.41
N TYR A 225 -16.62 16.19 7.15
CA TYR A 225 -15.36 16.20 7.91
C TYR A 225 -14.57 17.49 7.68
N VAL A 226 -14.47 17.94 6.43
CA VAL A 226 -13.73 19.15 6.08
C VAL A 226 -14.42 20.39 6.67
N ASP A 227 -15.74 20.45 6.64
CA ASP A 227 -16.53 21.53 7.28
C ASP A 227 -16.31 21.55 8.80
N TRP A 228 -16.23 20.37 9.44
CA TRP A 228 -16.03 20.24 10.87
C TRP A 228 -14.60 20.59 11.29
N LEU A 229 -13.59 19.99 10.60
CA LEU A 229 -12.18 20.08 10.98
C LEU A 229 -11.45 21.27 10.36
N GLY A 230 -12.02 21.86 9.30
CA GLY A 230 -11.58 23.11 8.69
C GLY A 230 -10.64 22.98 7.52
N SER A 231 -9.66 22.06 7.58
CA SER A 231 -8.69 21.79 6.50
C SER A 231 -8.36 20.32 6.41
N THR A 232 -7.77 19.89 5.29
CA THR A 232 -7.28 18.53 5.11
C THR A 232 -5.77 18.45 5.35
N PRO A 233 -5.27 17.36 5.94
CA PRO A 233 -3.83 17.11 6.06
C PRO A 233 -3.20 16.57 4.77
N PHE A 234 -3.94 16.47 3.68
CA PHE A 234 -3.54 15.94 2.38
C PHE A 234 -4.01 16.86 1.25
N ALA A 235 -3.34 16.79 0.11
CA ALA A 235 -3.70 17.54 -1.10
C ALA A 235 -4.74 16.82 -1.97
N ASP A 236 -4.78 15.49 -1.90
CA ASP A 236 -5.72 14.60 -2.56
C ASP A 236 -5.96 13.36 -1.70
N TYR A 237 -7.01 12.57 -2.00
CA TYR A 237 -7.31 11.35 -1.25
C TYR A 237 -7.80 10.21 -2.16
N THR A 238 -7.31 9.00 -1.89
CA THR A 238 -7.64 7.80 -2.67
C THR A 238 -8.33 6.74 -1.82
N PHE A 239 -9.55 6.34 -2.21
CA PHE A 239 -10.22 5.16 -1.67
C PHE A 239 -9.93 3.96 -2.57
N MET A 240 -9.45 2.85 -2.00
CA MET A 240 -9.24 1.58 -2.71
C MET A 240 -10.11 0.52 -2.06
N THR A 241 -11.16 0.08 -2.74
CA THR A 241 -12.10 -0.92 -2.22
C THR A 241 -12.04 -2.20 -3.03
N MET A 242 -11.70 -3.31 -2.39
CA MET A 242 -11.91 -4.65 -2.93
C MET A 242 -13.24 -5.22 -2.45
N VAL A 243 -14.13 -5.55 -3.39
CA VAL A 243 -15.39 -6.22 -3.05
C VAL A 243 -15.25 -7.75 -3.11
N THR A 244 -15.73 -8.40 -2.06
CA THR A 244 -15.62 -9.85 -1.86
C THR A 244 -16.99 -10.49 -1.60
N GLY A 245 -16.99 -11.71 -1.07
CA GLY A 245 -18.20 -12.39 -0.61
C GLY A 245 -18.67 -11.92 0.77
N ASN A 246 -17.75 -11.86 1.74
CA ASN A 246 -18.08 -11.60 3.15
C ASN A 246 -16.91 -11.00 3.98
N ASP A 247 -15.77 -10.68 3.38
CA ASP A 247 -14.68 -10.03 4.10
C ASP A 247 -15.02 -8.57 4.40
N TYR A 248 -14.54 -8.05 5.54
CA TYR A 248 -14.79 -6.69 5.96
C TYR A 248 -13.62 -6.14 6.76
N GLY A 249 -13.21 -4.92 6.45
CA GLY A 249 -12.18 -4.18 7.16
C GLY A 249 -11.58 -3.05 6.34
N GLY A 250 -10.86 -2.18 7.03
CA GLY A 250 -10.13 -1.06 6.46
C GLY A 250 -8.75 -0.96 7.03
N LEU A 251 -7.94 -0.15 6.39
CA LEU A 251 -6.65 0.32 6.87
C LEU A 251 -6.42 1.74 6.37
N GLU A 252 -6.25 2.61 7.31
CA GLU A 252 -5.95 4.01 7.09
C GLU A 252 -4.51 4.24 6.63
N HIS A 253 -4.33 5.23 5.75
CA HIS A 253 -3.06 5.71 5.24
C HIS A 253 -3.05 7.24 5.19
N ILE A 254 -1.88 7.85 4.95
CA ILE A 254 -1.69 9.31 5.06
C ILE A 254 -2.63 10.11 4.14
N ASN A 255 -2.88 9.64 2.92
CA ASN A 255 -3.80 10.24 1.95
C ASN A 255 -4.61 9.20 1.17
N SER A 256 -4.80 8.03 1.76
CA SER A 256 -5.59 6.96 1.14
C SER A 256 -6.11 5.98 2.17
N THR A 257 -7.00 5.10 1.75
CA THR A 257 -7.42 3.95 2.54
C THR A 257 -7.58 2.72 1.66
N ALA A 258 -7.18 1.56 2.20
CA ALA A 258 -7.48 0.26 1.62
C ALA A 258 -8.66 -0.38 2.35
N LEU A 259 -9.68 -0.77 1.60
CA LEU A 259 -10.93 -1.31 2.12
C LEU A 259 -11.22 -2.69 1.53
N VAL A 260 -11.80 -3.56 2.33
CA VAL A 260 -12.44 -4.81 1.85
C VAL A 260 -13.84 -4.87 2.41
N SER A 261 -14.81 -5.17 1.55
CA SER A 261 -16.22 -5.23 1.94
C SER A 261 -16.98 -6.27 1.12
N PRO A 262 -18.05 -6.87 1.68
CA PRO A 262 -18.97 -7.65 0.88
C PRO A 262 -19.53 -6.80 -0.28
N ARG A 263 -19.63 -7.38 -1.47
CA ARG A 263 -20.20 -6.66 -2.63
C ARG A 263 -21.65 -6.23 -2.43
N THR A 264 -22.35 -6.90 -1.53
CA THR A 264 -23.74 -6.59 -1.13
C THR A 264 -23.84 -5.36 -0.24
N ASP A 265 -22.74 -4.88 0.31
CA ASP A 265 -22.71 -3.67 1.14
C ASP A 265 -22.65 -2.40 0.29
N LEU A 266 -22.28 -2.49 -0.98
CA LEU A 266 -22.31 -1.35 -1.90
C LEU A 266 -23.75 -1.10 -2.39
N PRO A 267 -24.12 0.17 -2.71
CA PRO A 267 -25.48 0.48 -3.13
C PRO A 267 -25.79 -0.18 -4.47
N SER A 268 -26.89 -0.90 -4.57
CA SER A 268 -27.32 -1.51 -5.81
C SER A 268 -28.25 -0.60 -6.61
N ILE A 269 -28.15 -0.64 -7.94
CA ILE A 269 -29.07 0.06 -8.85
C ILE A 269 -30.53 -0.37 -8.61
N ALA A 270 -30.74 -1.60 -8.14
CA ALA A 270 -32.07 -2.15 -7.87
C ALA A 270 -32.62 -1.76 -6.47
N GLU A 271 -31.82 -1.14 -5.61
CA GLU A 271 -32.24 -0.75 -4.27
C GLU A 271 -33.05 0.55 -4.27
N PRO A 272 -34.06 0.66 -3.37
CA PRO A 272 -34.74 1.92 -3.17
C PRO A 272 -33.79 3.02 -2.64
N ALA A 273 -34.19 4.28 -2.76
CA ALA A 273 -33.37 5.44 -2.34
C ALA A 273 -32.97 5.43 -0.84
N MET A 274 -33.65 4.64 -0.02
CA MET A 274 -33.34 4.45 1.40
C MET A 274 -32.12 3.54 1.57
N GLN A 275 -31.16 3.98 2.37
CA GLN A 275 -29.92 3.21 2.63
C GLN A 275 -30.26 1.94 3.43
N SER A 276 -29.81 0.78 2.93
CA SER A 276 -29.83 -0.48 3.70
C SER A 276 -28.84 -0.41 4.86
N SER A 277 -29.01 -1.25 5.87
CA SER A 277 -28.04 -1.39 6.99
C SER A 277 -26.65 -1.78 6.50
N ASP A 278 -26.57 -2.61 5.46
CA ASP A 278 -25.31 -3.06 4.88
C ASP A 278 -24.59 -1.92 4.16
N TYR A 279 -25.33 -1.11 3.40
CA TYR A 279 -24.74 0.08 2.79
C TYR A 279 -24.32 1.12 3.82
N GLN A 280 -25.08 1.32 4.89
CA GLN A 280 -24.69 2.18 6.00
C GLN A 280 -23.40 1.68 6.67
N ARG A 281 -23.22 0.35 6.80
CA ARG A 281 -22.00 -0.24 7.32
C ARG A 281 -20.79 0.09 6.45
N TYR A 282 -20.89 -0.02 5.13
CA TYR A 282 -19.83 0.35 4.20
C TYR A 282 -19.49 1.85 4.25
N LEU A 283 -20.50 2.72 4.26
CA LEU A 283 -20.28 4.15 4.41
C LEU A 283 -19.65 4.49 5.77
N GLY A 284 -20.03 3.79 6.82
CA GLY A 284 -19.40 3.90 8.14
C GLY A 284 -17.93 3.53 8.12
N LEU A 285 -17.56 2.45 7.41
CA LEU A 285 -16.16 2.07 7.22
C LEU A 285 -15.38 3.15 6.46
N CYS A 286 -15.89 3.63 5.34
CA CYS A 286 -15.26 4.72 4.58
C CYS A 286 -15.07 5.97 5.45
N SER A 287 -16.07 6.32 6.24
CA SER A 287 -16.06 7.46 7.17
C SER A 287 -15.00 7.30 8.27
N HIS A 288 -14.90 6.11 8.86
CA HIS A 288 -13.92 5.77 9.89
C HIS A 288 -12.49 5.90 9.38
N GLU A 289 -12.19 5.24 8.26
CA GLU A 289 -10.84 5.26 7.67
C GLU A 289 -10.46 6.66 7.16
N TYR A 290 -11.41 7.43 6.65
CA TYR A 290 -11.15 8.80 6.20
C TYR A 290 -10.79 9.73 7.38
N PHE A 291 -11.46 9.57 8.53
CA PHE A 291 -11.16 10.33 9.74
C PHE A 291 -9.74 10.12 10.24
N HIS A 292 -9.19 8.93 10.06
CA HIS A 292 -7.84 8.60 10.48
C HIS A 292 -6.74 9.44 9.80
N ALA A 293 -7.00 10.09 8.67
CA ALA A 293 -6.05 11.04 8.08
C ALA A 293 -5.73 12.21 9.04
N TRP A 294 -6.70 12.67 9.81
CA TRP A 294 -6.48 13.63 10.90
C TRP A 294 -6.03 12.96 12.19
N TRP A 295 -6.75 11.91 12.60
CA TRP A 295 -6.50 11.17 13.83
C TRP A 295 -5.66 9.93 13.54
N VAL A 296 -4.53 9.78 14.20
CA VAL A 296 -3.51 8.75 14.00
C VAL A 296 -2.45 9.10 12.93
N LYS A 297 -2.84 9.62 11.76
CA LYS A 297 -1.86 9.97 10.73
C LYS A 297 -1.25 11.36 10.93
N THR A 298 -2.02 12.32 11.34
CA THR A 298 -1.55 13.70 11.65
C THR A 298 -1.40 13.92 13.14
N VAL A 299 -2.47 13.76 13.91
CA VAL A 299 -2.43 13.79 15.37
C VAL A 299 -2.14 12.38 15.87
N LYS A 300 -0.89 12.13 16.27
CA LYS A 300 -0.44 10.80 16.69
C LYS A 300 -0.42 10.68 18.21
N PRO A 301 -0.91 9.58 18.79
CA PRO A 301 -0.65 9.25 20.18
C PRO A 301 0.84 9.13 20.46
N ASP A 302 1.30 9.58 21.64
CA ASP A 302 2.74 9.57 22.02
C ASP A 302 3.38 8.19 21.83
N VAL A 303 2.65 7.12 22.16
CA VAL A 303 3.13 5.72 22.02
C VAL A 303 3.41 5.32 20.57
N MET A 304 2.95 6.09 19.59
CA MET A 304 3.16 5.83 18.15
C MET A 304 4.22 6.75 17.53
N MET A 305 4.69 7.79 18.25
CA MET A 305 5.59 8.79 17.69
C MET A 305 6.94 8.22 17.28
N ASP A 306 7.52 7.34 18.11
CA ASP A 306 8.87 6.78 17.93
C ASP A 306 8.85 5.28 17.56
N ASN A 307 7.71 4.75 17.11
CA ASN A 307 7.59 3.34 16.82
C ASN A 307 8.39 2.96 15.56
N SER A 308 9.29 1.99 15.71
CA SER A 308 10.07 1.42 14.60
C SER A 308 9.27 0.44 13.74
N LEU A 309 8.01 0.15 14.08
CA LEU A 309 7.13 -0.87 13.48
C LEU A 309 7.68 -2.30 13.61
N ILE A 310 8.48 -2.54 14.65
CA ILE A 310 8.96 -3.89 15.03
C ILE A 310 8.08 -4.48 16.14
N ASP A 311 7.65 -3.64 17.09
CA ASP A 311 6.77 -4.00 18.21
C ASP A 311 5.42 -3.27 18.11
N GLU A 312 4.38 -3.84 18.71
CA GLU A 312 3.09 -3.19 18.78
C GLU A 312 3.13 -1.94 19.68
N ALA A 313 2.34 -0.93 19.28
CA ALA A 313 2.03 0.20 20.13
C ALA A 313 0.51 0.30 20.28
N TYR A 314 0.04 0.16 21.50
CA TYR A 314 -1.39 0.19 21.82
C TYR A 314 -1.77 1.52 22.46
N THR A 315 -2.94 2.01 22.09
CA THR A 315 -3.56 3.18 22.69
C THR A 315 -5.07 2.98 22.75
N PRO A 316 -5.75 3.44 23.85
CA PRO A 316 -7.20 3.42 23.91
C PRO A 316 -7.86 4.48 22.99
N LEU A 317 -7.05 5.23 22.25
CA LEU A 317 -7.49 6.31 21.36
C LEU A 317 -7.68 5.86 19.90
N LEU A 318 -7.47 4.57 19.59
CA LEU A 318 -7.73 3.95 18.28
C LEU A 318 -9.07 3.24 18.27
#